data_30d59cb74e72940a01a599aae17ef282
#
_entry.id   30d59cb74e72940a01a599aae17ef282
#
_cell.length_a   1.000
_cell.length_b   1.000
_cell.length_c   1.000
_cell.angle_alpha   90.00
_cell.angle_beta   90.00
_cell.angle_gamma   90.00
#
_symmetry.space_group_name_H-M   'P 1'
#
loop_
_entity.id
_entity.type
_entity.pdbx_description
1 polymer ?
#
loop_
_entity_poly.entity_id
_entity_poly.type
_entity_poly.pdbx_seq_one_letter_code
_entity_poly.pdbx_strand_id
1 'polypeptide(L)'
;MKEDSLINFSIFIIIILLIYYYYFKTNEIELKCIISKVDGNEYCVRNREKLNEAADLLATTTEKCQELVKYISEKYPDNEDVQRLKKGFSKTKIKETLPTSKFKAYSENKGEKLAFCLNKKEDNNEDLIDEGTILFVAIHE
;
A
#
# COMPACT_ATOMS: atom_id res chain seq x y z
N MET A 1 -34.00 -42.88 7.60
CA MET A 1 -32.54 -43.15 7.68
C MET A 1 -31.71 -42.52 6.56
N LYS A 2 -32.11 -42.64 5.31
CA LYS A 2 -31.37 -41.97 4.20
C LYS A 2 -31.58 -40.48 4.16
N GLU A 3 -32.71 -39.95 4.55
CA GLU A 3 -32.99 -38.51 4.58
C GLU A 3 -32.21 -37.81 5.66
N ASP A 4 -32.09 -38.40 6.85
CA ASP A 4 -31.30 -37.84 7.96
C ASP A 4 -29.82 -37.75 7.63
N SER A 5 -29.29 -38.70 6.86
CA SER A 5 -27.90 -38.70 6.40
C SER A 5 -27.63 -37.59 5.39
N LEU A 6 -28.57 -37.32 4.49
CA LEU A 6 -28.47 -36.22 3.51
C LEU A 6 -28.54 -34.85 4.20
N ILE A 7 -29.42 -34.71 5.19
CA ILE A 7 -29.56 -33.49 5.97
C ILE A 7 -28.29 -33.21 6.75
N ASN A 8 -27.73 -34.22 7.43
CA ASN A 8 -26.49 -34.10 8.17
C ASN A 8 -25.28 -33.74 7.28
N PHE A 9 -25.22 -34.31 6.08
CA PHE A 9 -24.20 -34.03 5.10
C PHE A 9 -24.31 -32.59 4.57
N SER A 10 -25.52 -32.11 4.32
CA SER A 10 -25.80 -30.73 3.91
C SER A 10 -25.40 -29.71 4.98
N ILE A 11 -25.73 -29.98 6.23
CA ILE A 11 -25.36 -29.14 7.37
C ILE A 11 -23.82 -29.07 7.50
N PHE A 12 -23.13 -30.19 7.33
CA PHE A 12 -21.68 -30.25 7.41
C PHE A 12 -21.01 -29.40 6.31
N ILE A 13 -21.52 -29.42 5.08
CA ILE A 13 -21.03 -28.57 3.99
C ILE A 13 -21.27 -27.09 4.31
N ILE A 14 -22.44 -26.72 4.83
CA ILE A 14 -22.75 -25.33 5.19
C ILE A 14 -21.78 -24.83 6.28
N ILE A 15 -21.49 -25.65 7.29
CA ILE A 15 -20.54 -25.31 8.34
C ILE A 15 -19.12 -25.08 7.77
N ILE A 16 -18.66 -25.94 6.87
CA ILE A 16 -17.36 -25.77 6.22
C ILE A 16 -17.32 -24.48 5.39
N LEU A 17 -18.38 -24.18 4.63
CA LEU A 17 -18.47 -22.95 3.86
C LEU A 17 -18.48 -21.70 4.76
N LEU A 18 -19.17 -21.75 5.91
CA LEU A 18 -19.17 -20.66 6.88
C LEU A 18 -17.80 -20.46 7.52
N ILE A 19 -17.12 -21.54 7.88
CA ILE A 19 -15.75 -21.49 8.42
C ILE A 19 -14.80 -20.91 7.37
N TYR A 20 -14.89 -21.37 6.14
CA TYR A 20 -14.09 -20.88 5.02
C TYR A 20 -14.34 -19.38 4.77
N TYR A 21 -15.61 -18.97 4.72
CA TYR A 21 -16.01 -17.58 4.55
C TYR A 21 -15.49 -16.69 5.71
N TYR A 22 -15.63 -17.16 6.95
CA TYR A 22 -15.15 -16.44 8.13
C TYR A 22 -13.64 -16.33 8.14
N TYR A 23 -12.93 -17.42 7.79
CA TYR A 23 -11.48 -17.43 7.71
C TYR A 23 -10.94 -16.51 6.62
N PHE A 24 -11.58 -16.48 5.46
CA PHE A 24 -11.22 -15.57 4.39
C PHE A 24 -11.49 -14.11 4.75
N LYS A 25 -12.63 -13.83 5.36
CA LYS A 25 -13.02 -12.48 5.76
C LYS A 25 -12.12 -11.89 6.86
N THR A 26 -11.65 -12.70 7.80
CA THR A 26 -10.72 -12.25 8.85
C THR A 26 -9.29 -12.06 8.35
N ASN A 27 -8.94 -12.64 7.22
CA ASN A 27 -7.64 -12.49 6.57
C ASN A 27 -7.62 -11.37 5.51
N GLU A 28 -8.71 -10.70 5.24
CA GLU A 28 -8.69 -9.43 4.52
C GLU A 28 -8.05 -8.37 5.43
N ILE A 29 -6.73 -8.29 5.33
CA ILE A 29 -5.99 -7.18 5.93
C ILE A 29 -6.33 -5.95 5.12
N GLU A 30 -7.35 -5.24 5.59
CA GLU A 30 -7.83 -4.05 4.94
C GLU A 30 -6.81 -2.92 5.04
N LEU A 31 -6.54 -2.28 3.92
CA LEU A 31 -5.90 -0.98 3.92
C LEU A 31 -6.93 0.04 4.43
N LYS A 32 -6.52 0.87 5.36
CA LYS A 32 -7.30 1.98 5.86
C LYS A 32 -6.79 3.27 5.27
N CYS A 33 -7.68 4.02 4.64
CA CYS A 33 -7.35 5.32 4.05
C CYS A 33 -7.60 6.43 5.06
N ILE A 34 -6.58 7.22 5.33
CA ILE A 34 -6.62 8.36 6.26
C ILE A 34 -5.96 9.59 5.66
N ILE A 35 -6.37 10.75 6.14
CA ILE A 35 -5.82 12.03 5.70
C ILE A 35 -4.56 12.33 6.52
N SER A 36 -3.44 12.56 5.83
CA SER A 36 -2.19 12.98 6.47
C SER A 36 -2.27 14.44 6.91
N LYS A 37 -1.69 14.73 8.06
CA LYS A 37 -1.53 16.11 8.57
C LYS A 37 -0.42 16.87 7.87
N VAL A 38 0.48 16.16 7.16
CA VAL A 38 1.63 16.76 6.48
C VAL A 38 1.19 17.56 5.26
N ASP A 39 0.36 16.97 4.40
CA ASP A 39 -0.04 17.59 3.13
C ASP A 39 -1.57 17.67 2.90
N GLY A 40 -2.36 17.12 3.82
CA GLY A 40 -3.82 17.08 3.72
C GLY A 40 -4.36 16.08 2.70
N ASN A 41 -3.51 15.24 2.10
CA ASN A 41 -3.92 14.21 1.16
C ASN A 41 -4.28 12.90 1.87
N GLU A 42 -5.09 12.09 1.20
CA GLU A 42 -5.49 10.78 1.68
C GLU A 42 -4.47 9.71 1.25
N TYR A 43 -4.06 8.89 2.22
CA TYR A 43 -3.16 7.76 2.01
C TYR A 43 -3.76 6.49 2.57
N CYS A 44 -3.66 5.39 1.81
CA CYS A 44 -4.13 4.08 2.24
C CYS A 44 -2.97 3.28 2.82
N VAL A 45 -3.06 2.96 4.11
CA VAL A 45 -2.05 2.25 4.89
C VAL A 45 -2.65 1.05 5.59
N ARG A 46 -1.81 0.10 6.00
CA ARG A 46 -2.25 -1.06 6.79
C ARG A 46 -2.83 -0.60 8.13
N ASN A 47 -3.92 -1.25 8.54
CA ASN A 47 -4.53 -0.98 9.83
C ASN A 47 -3.59 -1.44 10.97
N ARG A 48 -3.05 -0.47 11.72
CA ARG A 48 -2.14 -0.65 12.85
C ARG A 48 -2.26 0.52 13.82
N GLU A 49 -1.67 0.41 15.01
CA GLU A 49 -1.69 1.52 15.99
C GLU A 49 -1.04 2.80 15.43
N LYS A 50 0.08 2.66 14.72
CA LYS A 50 0.83 3.77 14.11
C LYS A 50 0.35 4.12 12.69
N LEU A 51 -0.92 3.93 12.38
CA LEU A 51 -1.43 4.19 11.01
C LEU A 51 -1.34 5.67 10.60
N ASN A 52 -1.51 6.60 11.54
CA ASN A 52 -1.34 8.03 11.28
C ASN A 52 0.11 8.38 10.93
N GLU A 53 1.06 7.82 11.67
CA GLU A 53 2.50 7.97 11.38
C GLU A 53 2.88 7.36 10.03
N ALA A 54 2.29 6.22 9.67
CA ALA A 54 2.49 5.59 8.37
C ALA A 54 1.99 6.47 7.22
N ALA A 55 0.82 7.07 7.35
CA ALA A 55 0.30 8.01 6.36
C ALA A 55 1.17 9.27 6.25
N ASP A 56 1.63 9.80 7.37
CA ASP A 56 2.53 10.95 7.40
C ASP A 56 3.89 10.62 6.77
N LEU A 57 4.39 9.40 6.94
CA LEU A 57 5.62 8.93 6.29
C LEU A 57 5.46 8.87 4.76
N LEU A 58 4.33 8.37 4.26
CA LEU A 58 4.02 8.37 2.84
C LEU A 58 3.88 9.80 2.28
N ALA A 59 3.22 10.69 3.03
CA ALA A 59 3.08 12.09 2.67
C ALA A 59 4.43 12.80 2.57
N THR A 60 5.29 12.63 3.56
CA THR A 60 6.65 13.19 3.57
C THR A 60 7.49 12.66 2.41
N THR A 61 7.40 11.36 2.13
CA THR A 61 8.08 10.75 0.98
C THR A 61 7.58 11.35 -0.33
N THR A 62 6.28 11.53 -0.46
CA THR A 62 5.65 12.14 -1.64
C THR A 62 6.13 13.57 -1.85
N GLU A 63 6.15 14.38 -0.79
CA GLU A 63 6.65 15.77 -0.87
C GLU A 63 8.10 15.83 -1.33
N LYS A 64 8.98 15.00 -0.76
CA LYS A 64 10.39 14.94 -1.16
C LYS A 64 10.59 14.47 -2.59
N CYS A 65 9.79 13.51 -3.04
CA CYS A 65 9.81 13.09 -4.45
C CYS A 65 9.32 14.23 -5.37
N GLN A 66 8.31 14.97 -4.98
CA GLN A 66 7.83 16.12 -5.75
C GLN A 66 8.88 17.23 -5.83
N GLU A 67 9.57 17.53 -4.73
CA GLU A 67 10.67 18.49 -4.72
C GLU A 67 11.82 18.06 -5.63
N LEU A 68 12.17 16.77 -5.61
CA LEU A 68 13.20 16.20 -6.49
C LEU A 68 12.79 16.32 -7.97
N VAL A 69 11.57 15.95 -8.30
CA VAL A 69 11.05 16.05 -9.68
C VAL A 69 11.03 17.50 -10.15
N LYS A 70 10.63 18.42 -9.29
CA LYS A 70 10.65 19.85 -9.57
C LYS A 70 12.07 20.35 -9.83
N TYR A 71 12.99 20.01 -8.96
CA TYR A 71 14.41 20.39 -9.10
C TYR A 71 15.02 19.90 -10.42
N ILE A 72 14.80 18.61 -10.76
CA ILE A 72 15.31 18.03 -12.01
C ILE A 72 14.66 18.71 -13.21
N SER A 73 13.36 19.00 -13.15
CA SER A 73 12.66 19.65 -14.26
C SER A 73 13.09 21.09 -14.52
N GLU A 74 13.50 21.81 -13.48
CA GLU A 74 14.08 23.15 -13.60
C GLU A 74 15.53 23.12 -14.12
N LYS A 75 16.28 22.08 -13.73
CA LYS A 75 17.67 21.92 -14.16
C LYS A 75 17.80 21.43 -15.61
N TYR A 76 16.87 20.60 -16.05
CA TYR A 76 16.85 19.99 -17.40
C TYR A 76 15.52 20.21 -18.10
N PRO A 77 15.14 21.49 -18.39
CA PRO A 77 13.81 21.79 -18.93
C PRO A 77 13.57 21.25 -20.35
N ASP A 78 14.63 21.02 -21.11
CA ASP A 78 14.56 20.56 -22.52
C ASP A 78 14.62 19.03 -22.64
N ASN A 79 14.78 18.32 -21.52
CA ASN A 79 14.82 16.85 -21.52
C ASN A 79 13.40 16.29 -21.52
N GLU A 80 13.05 15.54 -22.58
CA GLU A 80 11.71 14.96 -22.74
C GLU A 80 11.33 13.97 -21.64
N ASP A 81 12.29 13.14 -21.19
CA ASP A 81 12.04 12.16 -20.14
C ASP A 81 11.76 12.82 -18.80
N VAL A 82 12.46 13.92 -18.51
CA VAL A 82 12.21 14.73 -17.30
C VAL A 82 10.83 15.38 -17.34
N GLN A 83 10.41 15.87 -18.50
CA GLN A 83 9.07 16.45 -18.65
C GLN A 83 7.96 15.38 -18.54
N ARG A 84 8.19 14.17 -19.05
CA ARG A 84 7.30 13.03 -18.86
C ARG A 84 7.19 12.63 -17.39
N LEU A 85 8.31 12.58 -16.68
CA LEU A 85 8.36 12.29 -15.24
C LEU A 85 7.57 13.32 -14.45
N LYS A 86 7.76 14.61 -14.70
CA LYS A 86 7.01 15.69 -14.05
C LYS A 86 5.51 15.56 -14.26
N LYS A 87 5.08 15.34 -15.49
CA LYS A 87 3.67 15.19 -15.87
C LYS A 87 3.06 13.92 -15.28
N GLY A 88 3.81 12.81 -15.31
CA GLY A 88 3.37 11.52 -14.79
C GLY A 88 3.27 11.51 -13.27
N PHE A 89 4.29 12.00 -12.58
CA PHE A 89 4.35 11.97 -11.11
C PHE A 89 3.25 12.83 -10.45
N SER A 90 2.84 13.92 -11.05
CA SER A 90 1.74 14.75 -10.53
C SER A 90 0.41 13.99 -10.39
N LYS A 91 0.23 12.90 -11.12
CA LYS A 91 -0.96 12.05 -11.11
C LYS A 91 -0.77 10.72 -10.34
N THR A 92 0.44 10.46 -9.87
CA THR A 92 0.79 9.20 -9.20
C THR A 92 0.10 9.09 -7.85
N LYS A 93 -0.55 7.97 -7.61
CA LYS A 93 -1.12 7.60 -6.31
C LYS A 93 -0.13 6.74 -5.53
N ILE A 94 0.12 7.10 -4.29
CA ILE A 94 1.05 6.41 -3.39
C ILE A 94 0.28 5.74 -2.26
N LYS A 95 0.57 4.46 -2.00
CA LYS A 95 -0.06 3.65 -0.96
C LYS A 95 0.94 2.70 -0.31
N GLU A 96 0.55 2.08 0.80
CA GLU A 96 1.29 0.97 1.39
C GLU A 96 0.99 -0.34 0.68
N THR A 97 1.98 -1.24 0.58
CA THR A 97 1.78 -2.59 0.03
C THR A 97 0.87 -3.42 0.93
N LEU A 98 0.08 -4.31 0.33
CA LEU A 98 -0.67 -5.31 1.08
C LEU A 98 0.30 -6.27 1.81
N PRO A 99 -0.04 -6.75 3.02
CA PRO A 99 0.79 -7.70 3.77
C PRO A 99 1.01 -9.02 3.03
N THR A 100 0.08 -9.37 2.15
CA THR A 100 0.16 -10.56 1.28
C THR A 100 1.04 -10.36 0.06
N SER A 101 1.48 -9.12 -0.19
CA SER A 101 2.35 -8.82 -1.32
C SER A 101 3.74 -9.44 -1.13
N LYS A 102 4.25 -10.08 -2.17
CA LYS A 102 5.63 -10.57 -2.22
C LYS A 102 6.65 -9.44 -2.45
N PHE A 103 6.18 -8.30 -2.87
CA PHE A 103 7.03 -7.15 -3.20
C PHE A 103 7.10 -6.17 -2.05
N LYS A 104 8.28 -5.65 -1.79
CA LYS A 104 8.49 -4.57 -0.81
C LYS A 104 8.14 -3.20 -1.37
N ALA A 105 8.26 -3.06 -2.66
CA ALA A 105 7.76 -1.92 -3.42
C ALA A 105 7.37 -2.39 -4.83
N TYR A 106 6.43 -1.72 -5.44
CA TYR A 106 6.07 -1.97 -6.84
C TYR A 106 5.37 -0.76 -7.45
N SER A 107 5.44 -0.71 -8.78
CA SER A 107 4.77 0.28 -9.60
C SER A 107 3.69 -0.40 -10.45
N GLU A 108 2.50 0.16 -10.50
CA GLU A 108 1.40 -0.27 -11.35
C GLU A 108 1.22 0.71 -12.50
N ASN A 109 0.90 0.18 -13.70
CA ASN A 109 0.58 0.98 -14.89
C ASN A 109 1.63 2.07 -15.19
N LYS A 110 2.91 1.71 -15.17
CA LYS A 110 4.02 2.63 -15.48
C LYS A 110 4.07 3.87 -14.56
N GLY A 111 3.85 3.68 -13.28
CA GLY A 111 3.94 4.74 -12.28
C GLY A 111 2.62 5.47 -11.99
N GLU A 112 1.49 4.98 -12.47
CA GLU A 112 0.18 5.52 -12.08
C GLU A 112 -0.09 5.32 -10.59
N LYS A 113 0.36 4.19 -10.05
CA LYS A 113 0.31 3.88 -8.63
C LYS A 113 1.65 3.34 -8.15
N LEU A 114 2.12 3.86 -7.03
CA LEU A 114 3.30 3.35 -6.33
C LEU A 114 2.89 2.79 -4.98
N ALA A 115 3.42 1.65 -4.63
CA ALA A 115 3.17 1.01 -3.34
C ALA A 115 4.49 0.67 -2.65
N PHE A 116 4.57 0.97 -1.36
CA PHE A 116 5.75 0.75 -0.53
C PHE A 116 5.42 -0.05 0.71
N CYS A 117 6.32 -0.97 1.10
CA CYS A 117 6.27 -1.63 2.38
C CYS A 117 6.85 -0.72 3.46
N LEU A 118 6.05 -0.36 4.46
CA LEU A 118 6.45 0.52 5.55
C LEU A 118 6.92 -0.21 6.81
N ASN A 119 6.88 -1.54 6.84
CA ASN A 119 7.32 -2.31 7.98
C ASN A 119 8.83 -2.54 7.97
N LYS A 120 9.45 -2.40 9.15
CA LYS A 120 10.89 -2.57 9.33
C LYS A 120 11.38 -4.00 9.14
N LYS A 121 10.54 -5.01 9.49
CA LYS A 121 10.80 -6.44 9.33
C LYS A 121 9.57 -7.18 8.82
N GLU A 122 9.78 -8.37 8.27
CA GLU A 122 8.71 -9.27 7.80
C GLU A 122 7.88 -9.86 8.97
N ASP A 123 8.42 -9.86 10.18
CA ASP A 123 7.71 -10.26 11.38
C ASP A 123 6.71 -9.17 11.81
N ASN A 124 5.63 -9.61 12.48
CA ASN A 124 4.50 -8.84 13.00
C ASN A 124 4.85 -7.57 13.83
N ASN A 125 6.02 -7.01 13.64
CA ASN A 125 6.46 -5.78 14.26
C ASN A 125 5.77 -4.59 13.59
N GLU A 126 5.03 -3.83 14.39
CA GLU A 126 4.38 -2.59 13.99
C GLU A 126 5.34 -1.43 13.73
N ASP A 127 6.64 -1.67 13.86
CA ASP A 127 7.67 -0.66 13.65
C ASP A 127 7.77 -0.26 12.18
N LEU A 128 7.73 1.04 11.95
CA LEU A 128 7.88 1.63 10.63
C LEU A 128 9.36 1.72 10.24
N ILE A 129 9.63 1.60 8.93
CA ILE A 129 10.95 1.88 8.37
C ILE A 129 11.29 3.36 8.51
N ASP A 130 12.57 3.68 8.53
CA ASP A 130 13.03 5.06 8.56
C ASP A 130 12.79 5.78 7.23
N GLU A 131 12.67 7.10 7.32
CA GLU A 131 12.39 7.98 6.19
C GLU A 131 13.46 7.87 5.09
N GLY A 132 14.72 7.74 5.45
CA GLY A 132 15.81 7.59 4.48
C GLY A 132 15.70 6.33 3.65
N THR A 133 15.33 5.22 4.27
CA THR A 133 15.15 3.92 3.58
C THR A 133 13.98 3.97 2.58
N ILE A 134 12.82 4.50 3.00
CA ILE A 134 11.67 4.60 2.07
C ILE A 134 11.95 5.56 0.93
N LEU A 135 12.65 6.65 1.19
CA LEU A 135 13.02 7.61 0.16
C LEU A 135 13.98 7.01 -0.87
N PHE A 136 14.95 6.21 -0.42
CA PHE A 136 15.84 5.46 -1.31
C PHE A 136 15.05 4.52 -2.23
N VAL A 137 14.11 3.75 -1.67
CA VAL A 137 13.26 2.84 -2.45
C VAL A 137 12.39 3.62 -3.43
N ALA A 138 11.80 4.73 -3.02
CA ALA A 138 10.97 5.57 -3.88
C ALA A 138 11.73 6.16 -5.08
N ILE A 139 12.99 6.55 -4.88
CA ILE A 139 13.85 7.05 -5.96
C ILE A 139 14.25 5.92 -6.93
N HIS A 140 14.41 4.70 -6.41
CA HIS A 140 14.75 3.53 -7.22
C HIS A 140 13.60 3.10 -8.15
N GLU A 141 12.35 3.16 -7.67
CA GLU A 141 11.15 2.81 -8.43
C GLU A 141 10.76 3.91 -9.42
#